data_0e1ff6e52632a8af1ccc05632d3b2d43
#
_entry.id   0e1ff6e52632a8af1ccc05632d3b2d43
#
_cell.length_a   1.000
_cell.length_b   1.000
_cell.length_c   1.000
_cell.angle_alpha   90.00
_cell.angle_beta   90.00
_cell.angle_gamma   90.00
#
_symmetry.space_group_name_H-M   'P 1'
#
loop_
_entity.id
_entity.type
_entity.pdbx_description
1 polymer ?
#
loop_
_entity_poly.entity_id
_entity_poly.type
_entity_poly.pdbx_seq_one_letter_code
_entity_poly.pdbx_strand_id
1 'polypeptide(L)'
;MNNTIAETQLAKAEVLAWLILKFADWLEVPAEELDPQRPISSYGLDSISAVTLSVQLEEELGVELDTAVLFDRPTLGSLAEHLTQSLNAEGRQLP
;
A
#
# COMPACT_ATOMS: atom_id res chain seq x y z
N MET A 1 -1.12 18.95 24.37
CA MET A 1 -1.16 18.78 23.89
C MET A 1 -1.05 18.58 22.87
N ASN A 2 -0.85 18.51 22.40
CA ASN A 2 -0.77 18.33 21.49
C ASN A 2 -0.70 17.18 20.85
N ASN A 3 -1.27 16.46 20.91
CA ASN A 3 -1.36 15.17 20.31
C ASN A 3 -2.11 15.15 18.99
N THR A 4 -2.57 16.30 18.58
CA THR A 4 -3.34 16.40 17.33
C THR A 4 -2.56 15.87 16.15
N ILE A 5 -1.26 16.20 16.08
CA ILE A 5 -0.43 15.73 14.96
C ILE A 5 -0.30 14.22 14.98
N ALA A 6 -0.07 13.65 16.18
CA ALA A 6 0.08 12.21 16.30
C ALA A 6 -1.22 11.48 15.90
N GLU A 7 -2.36 12.10 16.22
CA GLU A 7 -3.65 11.49 15.92
C GLU A 7 -3.97 11.53 14.43
N THR A 8 -3.36 12.45 13.69
CA THR A 8 -3.62 12.56 12.26
C THR A 8 -2.63 11.78 11.42
N GLN A 9 -1.61 11.23 12.03
CA GLN A 9 -0.62 10.44 11.30
C GLN A 9 -0.99 8.97 11.33
N LEU A 10 -0.70 8.31 10.20
CA LEU A 10 -0.96 6.89 10.06
C LEU A 10 0.28 6.10 10.49
N ALA A 11 0.06 4.98 11.14
CA ALA A 11 1.13 4.03 11.44
C ALA A 11 1.29 3.09 10.25
N LYS A 12 2.52 2.63 10.03
CA LYS A 12 2.78 1.67 8.96
C LYS A 12 1.90 0.44 9.08
N ALA A 13 1.64 -0.02 10.31
CA ALA A 13 0.82 -1.21 10.54
C ALA A 13 -0.60 -1.02 10.00
N GLU A 14 -1.14 0.20 10.13
CA GLU A 14 -2.48 0.49 9.61
C GLU A 14 -2.50 0.45 8.09
N VAL A 15 -1.49 1.04 7.46
CA VAL A 15 -1.40 1.07 6.01
C VAL A 15 -1.16 -0.34 5.49
N LEU A 16 -0.32 -1.12 6.17
CA LEU A 16 -0.05 -2.49 5.77
C LEU A 16 -1.32 -3.34 5.84
N ALA A 17 -2.10 -3.20 6.91
CA ALA A 17 -3.34 -3.96 7.05
C ALA A 17 -4.31 -3.62 5.93
N TRP A 18 -4.42 -2.35 5.60
CA TRP A 18 -5.28 -1.90 4.50
C TRP A 18 -4.82 -2.48 3.17
N LEU A 19 -3.49 -2.45 2.93
CA LEU A 19 -2.94 -3.01 1.69
C LEU A 19 -3.18 -4.51 1.58
N ILE A 20 -3.01 -5.23 2.68
CA ILE A 20 -3.22 -6.67 2.67
C ILE A 20 -4.66 -6.99 2.25
N LEU A 21 -5.62 -6.28 2.82
CA LEU A 21 -7.02 -6.52 2.47
C LEU A 21 -7.28 -6.18 1.00
N LYS A 22 -6.69 -5.09 0.53
CA LYS A 22 -6.88 -4.65 -0.85
C LYS A 22 -6.28 -5.65 -1.83
N PHE A 23 -5.06 -6.10 -1.57
CA PHE A 23 -4.40 -7.07 -2.45
C PHE A 23 -5.07 -8.44 -2.37
N ALA A 24 -5.55 -8.82 -1.19
CA ALA A 24 -6.29 -10.09 -1.07
C ALA A 24 -7.52 -10.08 -1.97
N ASP A 25 -8.21 -8.96 -2.00
CA ASP A 25 -9.39 -8.82 -2.84
C ASP A 25 -9.02 -8.87 -4.33
N TRP A 26 -7.99 -8.12 -4.72
CA TRP A 26 -7.56 -8.10 -6.12
C TRP A 26 -7.04 -9.44 -6.60
N LEU A 27 -6.30 -10.16 -5.75
CA LEU A 27 -5.69 -11.43 -6.10
C LEU A 27 -6.62 -12.62 -5.84
N GLU A 28 -7.75 -12.37 -5.20
CA GLU A 28 -8.76 -13.39 -4.88
C GLU A 28 -8.17 -14.50 -4.03
N VAL A 29 -7.41 -14.11 -3.01
CA VAL A 29 -6.84 -15.04 -2.05
C VAL A 29 -7.21 -14.59 -0.64
N PRO A 30 -7.20 -15.51 0.35
CA PRO A 30 -7.42 -15.09 1.74
C PRO A 30 -6.30 -14.17 2.21
N ALA A 31 -6.66 -13.18 3.02
CA ALA A 31 -5.69 -12.20 3.50
C ALA A 31 -4.56 -12.85 4.27
N GLU A 32 -4.86 -13.93 5.00
CA GLU A 32 -3.83 -14.60 5.79
C GLU A 32 -2.79 -15.33 4.96
N GLU A 33 -3.03 -15.48 3.66
CA GLU A 33 -2.03 -16.09 2.77
C GLU A 33 -1.04 -15.07 2.23
N LEU A 34 -1.26 -13.78 2.50
CA LEU A 34 -0.36 -12.73 2.02
C LEU A 34 0.71 -12.46 3.06
N ASP A 35 1.95 -12.73 2.68
CA ASP A 35 3.11 -12.50 3.52
C ASP A 35 3.68 -11.12 3.17
N PRO A 36 3.72 -10.16 4.12
CA PRO A 36 4.23 -8.82 3.82
C PRO A 36 5.68 -8.78 3.38
N GLN A 37 6.44 -9.84 3.60
CA GLN A 37 7.85 -9.88 3.23
C GLN A 37 8.11 -10.67 1.96
N ARG A 38 7.07 -11.26 1.40
CA ARG A 38 7.19 -12.03 0.17
C ARG A 38 6.99 -11.10 -1.03
N PRO A 39 7.78 -11.27 -2.11
CA PRO A 39 7.61 -10.40 -3.28
C PRO A 39 6.18 -10.50 -3.83
N ILE A 40 5.60 -9.34 -4.11
CA ILE A 40 4.23 -9.27 -4.62
C ILE A 40 4.12 -10.04 -5.94
N SER A 41 5.18 -10.01 -6.76
CA SER A 41 5.19 -10.71 -8.03
C SER A 41 5.03 -12.21 -7.88
N SER A 42 5.37 -12.77 -6.72
CA SER A 42 5.26 -14.20 -6.48
C SER A 42 3.80 -14.66 -6.37
N TYR A 43 2.86 -13.73 -6.30
CA TYR A 43 1.43 -14.06 -6.27
C TYR A 43 0.80 -14.00 -7.65
N GLY A 44 1.63 -13.93 -8.72
CA GLY A 44 1.11 -13.95 -10.06
C GLY A 44 0.82 -12.59 -10.66
N LEU A 45 1.32 -11.53 -10.04
CA LEU A 45 1.11 -10.18 -10.53
C LEU A 45 2.07 -9.89 -11.68
N ASP A 46 1.53 -9.65 -12.88
CA ASP A 46 2.36 -9.29 -14.03
C ASP A 46 2.48 -7.77 -14.14
N SER A 47 3.25 -7.32 -15.13
CA SER A 47 3.53 -5.88 -15.25
C SER A 47 2.29 -5.08 -15.64
N ILE A 48 1.38 -5.67 -16.42
CA ILE A 48 0.15 -4.98 -16.80
C ILE A 48 -0.74 -4.80 -15.57
N SER A 49 -0.89 -5.86 -14.79
CA SER A 49 -1.65 -5.77 -13.54
C SER A 49 -1.02 -4.78 -12.57
N ALA A 50 0.31 -4.74 -12.53
CA ALA A 50 1.00 -3.79 -11.65
C ALA A 50 0.67 -2.34 -12.02
N VAL A 51 0.61 -2.03 -13.31
CA VAL A 51 0.23 -0.69 -13.77
C VAL A 51 -1.20 -0.37 -13.31
N THR A 52 -2.11 -1.31 -13.54
CA THR A 52 -3.51 -1.11 -13.15
C THR A 52 -3.65 -0.89 -11.65
N LEU A 53 -2.94 -1.68 -10.85
CA LEU A 53 -3.01 -1.56 -9.40
C LEU A 53 -2.42 -0.25 -8.91
N SER A 54 -1.33 0.22 -9.53
CA SER A 54 -0.74 1.49 -9.12
C SER A 54 -1.71 2.64 -9.37
N VAL A 55 -2.43 2.62 -10.50
CA VAL A 55 -3.43 3.64 -10.80
C VAL A 55 -4.57 3.59 -9.78
N GLN A 56 -5.04 2.39 -9.46
CA GLN A 56 -6.13 2.26 -8.50
C GLN A 56 -5.73 2.71 -7.10
N LEU A 57 -4.51 2.37 -6.67
CA LEU A 57 -4.00 2.83 -5.38
C LEU A 57 -3.89 4.34 -5.34
N GLU A 58 -3.40 4.92 -6.43
CA GLU A 58 -3.27 6.37 -6.55
C GLU A 58 -4.63 7.04 -6.38
N GLU A 59 -5.65 6.51 -7.06
CA GLU A 59 -6.98 7.07 -7.00
C GLU A 59 -7.61 6.92 -5.62
N GLU A 60 -7.43 5.77 -4.99
CA GLU A 60 -8.05 5.53 -3.69
C GLU A 60 -7.37 6.27 -2.56
N LEU A 61 -6.04 6.38 -2.63
CA LEU A 61 -5.27 7.01 -1.55
C LEU A 61 -5.08 8.51 -1.75
N GLY A 62 -5.28 8.98 -2.97
CA GLY A 62 -5.13 10.41 -3.27
C GLY A 62 -3.69 10.90 -3.25
N VAL A 63 -2.73 10.01 -3.45
CA VAL A 63 -1.32 10.38 -3.54
C VAL A 63 -0.77 9.87 -4.86
N GLU A 64 0.27 10.53 -5.35
CA GLU A 64 0.94 10.08 -6.56
C GLU A 64 1.67 8.77 -6.30
N LEU A 65 1.51 7.82 -7.21
CA LEU A 65 2.16 6.54 -7.09
C LEU A 65 2.63 6.10 -8.48
N ASP A 66 3.90 6.30 -8.75
CA ASP A 66 4.52 5.88 -10.00
C ASP A 66 4.60 4.36 -10.02
N THR A 67 4.33 3.76 -11.18
CA THR A 67 4.46 2.31 -11.34
C THR A 67 5.84 1.82 -10.91
N ALA A 68 6.88 2.62 -11.12
CA ALA A 68 8.23 2.25 -10.70
C ALA A 68 8.32 1.96 -9.21
N VAL A 69 7.45 2.57 -8.38
CA VAL A 69 7.45 2.32 -6.94
C VAL A 69 7.17 0.85 -6.64
N LEU A 70 6.26 0.23 -7.42
CA LEU A 70 5.96 -1.19 -7.21
C LEU A 70 7.16 -2.09 -7.49
N PHE A 71 8.05 -1.67 -8.38
CA PHE A 71 9.27 -2.43 -8.65
C PHE A 71 10.36 -2.14 -7.61
N ASP A 72 10.43 -0.89 -7.13
CA ASP A 72 11.39 -0.52 -6.09
C ASP A 72 10.98 -1.02 -4.71
N ARG A 73 9.68 -1.22 -4.51
CA ARG A 73 9.13 -1.69 -3.24
C ARG A 73 8.41 -3.01 -3.49
N PRO A 74 9.16 -4.10 -3.66
CA PRO A 74 8.59 -5.35 -4.20
C PRO A 74 7.73 -6.15 -3.22
N THR A 75 7.70 -5.78 -1.95
CA THR A 75 6.89 -6.48 -0.95
C THR A 75 5.80 -5.55 -0.42
N LEU A 76 4.74 -6.14 0.13
CA LEU A 76 3.68 -5.33 0.74
C LEU A 76 4.22 -4.50 1.90
N GLY A 77 5.16 -5.07 2.66
CA GLY A 77 5.77 -4.33 3.76
C GLY A 77 6.53 -3.10 3.29
N SER A 78 7.34 -3.25 2.23
CA SER A 78 8.11 -2.12 1.72
C SER A 78 7.19 -1.10 1.03
N LEU A 79 6.14 -1.56 0.37
CA LEU A 79 5.17 -0.66 -0.24
C LEU A 79 4.40 0.12 0.84
N ALA A 80 4.03 -0.57 1.92
CA ALA A 80 3.34 0.09 3.03
C ALA A 80 4.20 1.19 3.63
N GLU A 81 5.49 0.94 3.77
CA GLU A 81 6.41 1.94 4.31
C GLU A 81 6.42 3.19 3.42
N HIS A 82 6.53 3.00 2.11
CA HIS A 82 6.53 4.11 1.18
C HIS A 82 5.21 4.89 1.23
N LEU A 83 4.09 4.17 1.21
CA LEU A 83 2.78 4.80 1.22
C LEU A 83 2.51 5.52 2.53
N THR A 84 2.95 4.95 3.64
CA THR A 84 2.78 5.61 4.94
C THR A 84 3.47 6.98 4.94
N GLN A 85 4.69 7.03 4.41
CA GLN A 85 5.42 8.29 4.33
C GLN A 85 4.71 9.28 3.41
N SER A 86 4.25 8.83 2.27
CA SER A 86 3.56 9.70 1.31
C SER A 86 2.25 10.24 1.88
N LEU A 87 1.45 9.37 2.49
CA LEU A 87 0.18 9.77 3.06
C LEU A 87 0.35 10.78 4.18
N ASN A 88 1.30 10.52 5.07
CA ASN A 88 1.53 11.42 6.20
C ASN A 88 2.10 12.75 5.73
N ALA A 89 2.97 12.73 4.71
CA ALA A 89 3.54 13.96 4.18
C ALA A 89 2.48 14.87 3.59
N GLU A 90 1.40 14.30 3.05
CA GLU A 90 0.33 15.07 2.44
C GLU A 90 -0.87 15.23 3.35
N GLY A 91 -0.80 14.73 4.58
CA GLY A 91 -1.91 14.83 5.53
C GLY A 91 -3.12 14.01 5.12
N ARG A 92 -2.92 12.93 4.39
CA ARG A 92 -4.00 12.09 3.90
C ARG A 92 -4.31 10.97 4.87
N GLN A 93 -5.53 10.50 4.83
CA GLN A 93 -6.01 9.37 5.63
C GLN A 93 -6.37 8.22 4.72
N LEU A 94 -6.49 7.03 5.30
CA LEU A 94 -6.98 5.88 4.55
C LEU A 94 -8.47 6.06 4.24
N PRO A 95 -8.92 5.57 3.08
CA PRO A 95 -10.33 5.68 2.70
C PRO A 95 -11.24 4.85 3.58
#